data_116d585b2a1c837ce001895d98deaabf
#
_entry.id   116d585b2a1c837ce001895d98deaabf
#
_cell.length_a   1.000
_cell.length_b   1.000
_cell.length_c   1.000
_cell.angle_alpha   90.00
_cell.angle_beta   90.00
_cell.angle_gamma   90.00
#
_symmetry.space_group_name_H-M   'P 1'
#
loop_
_entity.id
_entity.type
_entity.pdbx_description
1 polymer ?
#
loop_
_entity_poly.entity_id
_entity_poly.type
_entity_poly.pdbx_seq_one_letter_code
_entity_poly.pdbx_strand_id
1 'polypeptide(L)'
;MKILVIGDFHGKFPKKKFDRIIKKEKIDLVISLGDYAPFYHRKLWFKHCYHKDIELWEAIGKKRYRKLVMDDLKRGEEILKKINKLSVPVITVLGNIDYPLPDDVSDIKREKRLSWDRKELFAERLKKYKNIHRFDYSFFKYMGFVFIGARGHTFPGYIRSKGYKKHKAKLEKLFKKFSKERKNKRIIFVVHNPPYNTKLDKIRDKKAPKEVRGKHYGSRLFRSIVSKYQPILCIGGHFHENPRKDKIKKTILLNPGAACDGRAAIVDVNEKISIKFIK
;
A
#
# COMPACT_ATOMS: atom_id res chain seq x y z
N MET A 1 -6.92 12.74 17.40
CA MET A 1 -6.03 12.82 16.21
C MET A 1 -6.83 12.50 14.97
N LYS A 2 -6.78 13.39 14.00
CA LYS A 2 -7.47 13.19 12.70
C LYS A 2 -6.47 12.84 11.60
N ILE A 3 -6.70 11.76 10.90
CA ILE A 3 -5.81 11.21 9.87
C ILE A 3 -6.54 11.25 8.52
N LEU A 4 -5.91 11.81 7.50
CA LEU A 4 -6.36 11.64 6.11
C LEU A 4 -5.65 10.43 5.50
N VAL A 5 -6.41 9.46 5.04
CA VAL A 5 -5.90 8.25 4.38
C VAL A 5 -6.13 8.34 2.88
N ILE A 6 -5.06 8.27 2.10
CA ILE A 6 -5.03 8.32 0.63
C ILE A 6 -4.08 7.25 0.09
N GLY A 7 -4.27 6.84 -1.14
CA GLY A 7 -3.37 5.87 -1.82
C GLY A 7 -3.88 5.56 -3.21
N ASP A 8 -3.20 4.68 -3.93
CA ASP A 8 -3.60 4.26 -5.27
C ASP A 8 -3.72 5.47 -6.22
N PHE A 9 -2.60 6.19 -6.36
CA PHE A 9 -2.54 7.44 -7.13
C PHE A 9 -2.49 7.22 -8.63
N HIS A 10 -1.83 6.15 -9.07
CA HIS A 10 -1.70 5.80 -10.49
C HIS A 10 -1.38 7.01 -11.39
N GLY A 11 -0.42 7.84 -10.96
CA GLY A 11 0.01 9.03 -11.67
C GLY A 11 -0.94 10.23 -11.60
N LYS A 12 -2.03 10.18 -10.82
CA LYS A 12 -3.02 11.26 -10.66
C LYS A 12 -3.17 11.63 -9.19
N PHE A 13 -3.17 12.92 -8.90
CA PHE A 13 -3.38 13.44 -7.54
C PHE A 13 -4.16 14.76 -7.57
N PRO A 14 -5.42 14.80 -7.16
CA PRO A 14 -6.24 16.02 -7.11
C PRO A 14 -5.86 16.88 -5.88
N LYS A 15 -4.65 17.47 -5.90
CA LYS A 15 -4.03 18.19 -4.78
C LYS A 15 -4.96 19.23 -4.16
N LYS A 16 -5.57 20.11 -5.00
CA LYS A 16 -6.47 21.18 -4.51
C LYS A 16 -7.62 20.65 -3.65
N LYS A 17 -8.17 19.45 -3.97
CA LYS A 17 -9.20 18.81 -3.17
C LYS A 17 -8.68 18.41 -1.81
N PHE A 18 -7.52 17.75 -1.75
CA PHE A 18 -6.95 17.27 -0.50
C PHE A 18 -6.40 18.42 0.37
N ASP A 19 -5.84 19.48 -0.21
CA ASP A 19 -5.47 20.69 0.53
C ASP A 19 -6.68 21.32 1.26
N ARG A 20 -7.83 21.40 0.58
CA ARG A 20 -9.07 21.92 1.20
C ARG A 20 -9.54 21.01 2.35
N ILE A 21 -9.49 19.68 2.16
CA ILE A 21 -9.87 18.71 3.20
C ILE A 21 -8.96 18.84 4.41
N ILE A 22 -7.64 18.91 4.20
CA ILE A 22 -6.66 19.03 5.29
C ILE A 22 -6.96 20.27 6.15
N LYS A 23 -7.20 21.41 5.51
CA LYS A 23 -7.53 22.67 6.23
C LYS A 23 -8.89 22.59 6.92
N LYS A 24 -9.96 22.21 6.19
CA LYS A 24 -11.34 22.20 6.69
C LYS A 24 -11.53 21.24 7.86
N GLU A 25 -10.97 20.04 7.75
CA GLU A 25 -11.16 18.97 8.75
C GLU A 25 -10.08 19.01 9.85
N LYS A 26 -9.11 19.95 9.76
CA LYS A 26 -7.98 20.07 10.70
C LYS A 26 -7.24 18.73 10.85
N ILE A 27 -6.74 18.23 9.74
CA ILE A 27 -6.00 16.95 9.68
C ILE A 27 -4.64 17.12 10.35
N ASP A 28 -4.25 16.15 11.19
CA ASP A 28 -2.96 16.13 11.88
C ASP A 28 -1.88 15.35 11.12
N LEU A 29 -2.29 14.32 10.36
CA LEU A 29 -1.40 13.39 9.69
C LEU A 29 -2.02 12.89 8.38
N VAL A 30 -1.21 12.72 7.35
CA VAL A 30 -1.59 12.01 6.13
C VAL A 30 -0.94 10.63 6.10
N ILE A 31 -1.72 9.57 5.84
CA ILE A 31 -1.23 8.24 5.54
C ILE A 31 -1.38 8.01 4.04
N SER A 32 -0.26 7.72 3.38
CA SER A 32 -0.24 7.32 1.97
C SER A 32 0.03 5.82 1.84
N LEU A 33 -0.82 5.14 1.07
CA LEU A 33 -0.80 3.68 0.92
C LEU A 33 -0.01 3.19 -0.29
N GLY A 34 0.73 4.09 -0.97
CA GLY A 34 1.53 3.71 -2.14
C GLY A 34 0.76 3.73 -3.46
N ASP A 35 1.30 3.04 -4.45
CA ASP A 35 0.89 3.01 -5.86
C ASP A 35 0.88 4.42 -6.48
N TYR A 36 2.04 5.07 -6.41
CA TYR A 36 2.27 6.40 -6.98
C TYR A 36 2.43 6.36 -8.50
N ALA A 37 3.11 5.32 -9.00
CA ALA A 37 3.37 5.14 -10.41
C ALA A 37 2.09 4.77 -11.19
N PRO A 38 1.93 5.22 -12.44
CA PRO A 38 0.70 4.97 -13.22
C PRO A 38 0.56 3.55 -13.75
N PHE A 39 1.67 2.82 -13.95
CA PHE A 39 1.71 1.53 -14.62
C PHE A 39 1.08 1.56 -16.02
N TYR A 40 1.52 2.51 -16.85
CA TYR A 40 0.99 2.73 -18.20
C TYR A 40 1.11 1.50 -19.12
N HIS A 41 2.09 0.65 -18.87
CA HIS A 41 2.29 -0.58 -19.64
C HIS A 41 1.51 -1.79 -19.13
N ARG A 42 0.53 -1.60 -18.25
CA ARG A 42 -0.32 -2.69 -17.72
C ARG A 42 -0.93 -3.55 -18.81
N LYS A 43 -1.45 -2.93 -19.90
CA LYS A 43 -2.03 -3.68 -21.03
C LYS A 43 -0.99 -4.59 -21.72
N LEU A 44 0.24 -4.10 -21.90
CA LEU A 44 1.34 -4.91 -22.47
C LEU A 44 1.70 -6.06 -21.54
N TRP A 45 1.75 -5.79 -20.22
CA TRP A 45 2.02 -6.83 -19.24
C TRP A 45 0.94 -7.94 -19.27
N PHE A 46 -0.35 -7.58 -19.29
CA PHE A 46 -1.43 -8.57 -19.43
C PHE A 46 -1.34 -9.37 -20.73
N LYS A 47 -1.01 -8.72 -21.83
CA LYS A 47 -0.89 -9.37 -23.15
C LYS A 47 0.26 -10.38 -23.20
N HIS A 48 1.40 -10.03 -22.61
CA HIS A 48 2.65 -10.78 -22.81
C HIS A 48 3.07 -11.63 -21.63
N CYS A 49 2.75 -11.22 -20.37
CA CYS A 49 3.29 -11.83 -19.16
C CYS A 49 2.24 -12.55 -18.30
N TYR A 50 0.96 -12.15 -18.38
CA TYR A 50 -0.10 -12.72 -17.53
C TYR A 50 -0.25 -14.23 -17.77
N HIS A 51 -0.08 -15.03 -16.69
CA HIS A 51 -0.03 -16.50 -16.75
C HIS A 51 1.06 -17.10 -17.65
N LYS A 52 2.11 -16.36 -17.96
CA LYS A 52 3.25 -16.81 -18.76
C LYS A 52 4.54 -16.63 -17.96
N ASP A 53 5.50 -17.54 -18.12
CA ASP A 53 6.84 -17.46 -17.51
C ASP A 53 7.77 -16.60 -18.40
N ILE A 54 7.32 -15.36 -18.68
CA ILE A 54 8.03 -14.41 -19.55
C ILE A 54 8.03 -13.03 -18.91
N GLU A 55 9.18 -12.38 -18.89
CA GLU A 55 9.30 -11.00 -18.42
C GLU A 55 8.93 -10.02 -19.54
N LEU A 56 8.39 -8.87 -19.18
CA LEU A 56 7.97 -7.89 -20.18
C LEU A 56 9.13 -7.42 -21.08
N TRP A 57 10.34 -7.27 -20.52
CA TRP A 57 11.50 -6.89 -21.30
C TRP A 57 11.96 -7.97 -22.30
N GLU A 58 11.65 -9.25 -22.06
CA GLU A 58 11.88 -10.34 -23.03
C GLU A 58 10.92 -10.21 -24.24
N ALA A 59 9.67 -9.80 -23.98
CA ALA A 59 8.64 -9.66 -25.02
C ALA A 59 8.77 -8.38 -25.87
N ILE A 60 9.19 -7.26 -25.29
CA ILE A 60 9.18 -5.95 -25.97
C ILE A 60 10.56 -5.32 -26.14
N GLY A 61 11.61 -5.99 -25.71
CA GLY A 61 13.01 -5.55 -25.75
C GLY A 61 13.42 -4.65 -24.55
N LYS A 62 14.69 -4.80 -24.11
CA LYS A 62 15.26 -4.14 -22.93
C LYS A 62 15.17 -2.61 -22.99
N LYS A 63 15.47 -2.00 -24.15
CA LYS A 63 15.46 -0.53 -24.34
C LYS A 63 14.04 0.04 -24.16
N ARG A 64 13.05 -0.58 -24.79
CA ARG A 64 11.64 -0.15 -24.68
C ARG A 64 11.11 -0.34 -23.26
N TYR A 65 11.38 -1.47 -22.62
CA TYR A 65 11.00 -1.73 -21.24
C TYR A 65 11.58 -0.66 -20.29
N ARG A 66 12.91 -0.37 -20.40
CA ARG A 66 13.54 0.66 -19.57
C ARG A 66 12.86 2.03 -19.73
N LYS A 67 12.54 2.43 -20.96
CA LYS A 67 11.82 3.69 -21.20
C LYS A 67 10.49 3.74 -20.46
N LEU A 68 9.67 2.69 -20.58
CA LEU A 68 8.36 2.61 -19.91
C LEU A 68 8.49 2.70 -18.38
N VAL A 69 9.44 2.00 -17.79
CA VAL A 69 9.69 2.05 -16.34
C VAL A 69 10.14 3.45 -15.91
N MET A 70 11.05 4.09 -16.66
CA MET A 70 11.53 5.43 -16.32
C MET A 70 10.43 6.50 -16.45
N ASP A 71 9.54 6.37 -17.43
CA ASP A 71 8.39 7.25 -17.59
C ASP A 71 7.39 7.09 -16.43
N ASP A 72 7.11 5.85 -16.01
CA ASP A 72 6.28 5.56 -14.83
C ASP A 72 6.90 6.15 -13.54
N LEU A 73 8.20 5.94 -13.34
CA LEU A 73 8.92 6.48 -12.19
C LEU A 73 8.91 8.01 -12.15
N LYS A 74 9.10 8.66 -13.29
CA LYS A 74 9.03 10.13 -13.42
C LYS A 74 7.65 10.63 -13.03
N ARG A 75 6.60 9.99 -13.54
CA ARG A 75 5.21 10.37 -13.24
C ARG A 75 4.85 10.15 -11.77
N GLY A 76 5.28 9.04 -11.18
CA GLY A 76 5.13 8.79 -9.74
C GLY A 76 5.87 9.83 -8.89
N GLU A 77 7.06 10.27 -9.32
CA GLU A 77 7.82 11.32 -8.63
C GLU A 77 7.11 12.68 -8.67
N GLU A 78 6.36 13.01 -9.73
CA GLU A 78 5.52 14.21 -9.76
C GLU A 78 4.43 14.18 -8.67
N ILE A 79 3.90 13.00 -8.35
CA ILE A 79 2.97 12.84 -7.24
C ILE A 79 3.67 13.09 -5.90
N LEU A 80 4.87 12.53 -5.70
CA LEU A 80 5.67 12.80 -4.49
C LEU A 80 5.94 14.29 -4.28
N LYS A 81 6.29 15.03 -5.35
CA LYS A 81 6.48 16.49 -5.30
C LYS A 81 5.24 17.22 -4.79
N LYS A 82 4.06 16.79 -5.22
CA LYS A 82 2.79 17.39 -4.80
C LYS A 82 2.45 17.04 -3.34
N ILE A 83 2.66 15.80 -2.93
CA ILE A 83 2.40 15.31 -1.57
C ILE A 83 3.37 15.95 -0.57
N ASN A 84 4.64 16.10 -0.95
CA ASN A 84 5.64 16.77 -0.11
C ASN A 84 5.28 18.24 0.25
N LYS A 85 4.43 18.87 -0.56
CA LYS A 85 3.92 20.24 -0.34
C LYS A 85 2.65 20.30 0.51
N LEU A 86 2.18 19.21 1.08
CA LEU A 86 1.08 19.22 2.04
C LEU A 86 1.53 19.85 3.35
N SER A 87 0.62 20.56 4.03
CA SER A 87 0.92 21.32 5.26
C SER A 87 1.04 20.48 6.53
N VAL A 88 0.94 19.17 6.42
CA VAL A 88 0.99 18.22 7.54
C VAL A 88 1.96 17.07 7.22
N PRO A 89 2.52 16.38 8.22
CA PRO A 89 3.39 15.23 7.99
C PRO A 89 2.71 14.14 7.19
N VAL A 90 3.48 13.45 6.33
CA VAL A 90 3.02 12.33 5.54
C VAL A 90 3.83 11.09 5.89
N ILE A 91 3.17 10.01 6.24
CA ILE A 91 3.80 8.70 6.37
C ILE A 91 3.34 7.79 5.23
N THR A 92 4.22 6.94 4.72
CA THR A 92 3.91 6.11 3.55
C THR A 92 4.47 4.71 3.62
N VAL A 93 3.74 3.78 3.02
CA VAL A 93 4.23 2.47 2.59
C VAL A 93 4.22 2.43 1.06
N LEU A 94 5.11 1.63 0.46
CA LEU A 94 5.10 1.46 -1.00
C LEU A 94 4.02 0.47 -1.42
N GLY A 95 3.41 0.73 -2.58
CA GLY A 95 2.50 -0.18 -3.25
C GLY A 95 3.24 -1.23 -4.09
N ASN A 96 2.48 -2.11 -4.72
CA ASN A 96 3.06 -3.19 -5.53
C ASN A 96 3.58 -2.70 -6.90
N ILE A 97 3.12 -1.57 -7.40
CA ILE A 97 3.60 -0.98 -8.66
C ILE A 97 4.63 0.15 -8.44
N ASP A 98 5.04 0.43 -7.22
CA ASP A 98 6.10 1.39 -6.91
C ASP A 98 7.50 0.78 -7.08
N TYR A 99 7.63 -0.22 -7.95
CA TYR A 99 8.89 -0.92 -8.25
C TYR A 99 9.66 -1.37 -7.00
N PRO A 100 9.00 -2.00 -6.01
CA PRO A 100 9.69 -2.58 -4.88
C PRO A 100 10.53 -3.78 -5.34
N LEU A 101 11.57 -4.13 -4.60
CA LEU A 101 12.25 -5.40 -4.84
C LEU A 101 11.29 -6.57 -4.56
N PRO A 102 11.41 -7.68 -5.30
CA PRO A 102 10.69 -8.90 -4.98
C PRO A 102 10.88 -9.28 -3.52
N ASP A 103 9.83 -9.68 -2.86
CA ASP A 103 9.88 -10.04 -1.45
C ASP A 103 9.72 -11.53 -1.19
N ASP A 104 9.62 -12.32 -2.26
CA ASP A 104 9.47 -13.78 -2.22
C ASP A 104 8.30 -14.26 -1.32
N VAL A 105 7.28 -13.40 -1.13
CA VAL A 105 6.08 -13.72 -0.31
C VAL A 105 5.20 -14.75 -1.01
N SER A 106 5.25 -14.81 -2.33
CA SER A 106 4.61 -15.82 -3.17
C SER A 106 5.60 -16.90 -3.60
N ASP A 107 5.08 -18.05 -4.00
CA ASP A 107 5.90 -19.16 -4.52
C ASP A 107 6.17 -19.03 -6.04
N ILE A 108 6.14 -17.80 -6.52
CA ILE A 108 6.44 -17.50 -7.92
C ILE A 108 7.96 -17.50 -8.10
N LYS A 109 8.42 -18.07 -9.22
CA LYS A 109 9.81 -18.01 -9.62
C LYS A 109 10.31 -16.58 -9.53
N ARG A 110 11.51 -16.42 -9.01
CA ARG A 110 12.15 -15.12 -8.84
C ARG A 110 12.16 -14.38 -10.17
N GLU A 111 11.60 -13.16 -10.20
CA GLU A 111 11.63 -12.29 -11.37
C GLU A 111 13.06 -12.13 -11.88
N LYS A 112 13.25 -12.33 -13.17
CA LYS A 112 14.50 -12.04 -13.84
C LYS A 112 14.63 -10.53 -13.97
N ARG A 113 15.57 -9.91 -13.26
CA ARG A 113 15.78 -8.47 -13.31
C ARG A 113 17.03 -8.08 -14.09
N LEU A 114 16.91 -6.99 -14.81
CA LEU A 114 18.03 -6.34 -15.46
C LEU A 114 18.92 -5.65 -14.42
N SER A 115 20.20 -5.47 -14.71
CA SER A 115 21.16 -4.89 -13.75
C SER A 115 20.73 -3.56 -13.16
N TRP A 116 20.13 -2.70 -13.97
CA TRP A 116 19.70 -1.34 -13.57
C TRP A 116 18.45 -1.33 -12.69
N ASP A 117 17.58 -2.37 -12.71
CA ASP A 117 16.34 -2.44 -11.92
C ASP A 117 16.43 -3.35 -10.69
N ARG A 118 17.65 -3.76 -10.32
CA ARG A 118 17.94 -4.51 -9.10
C ARG A 118 17.87 -3.65 -7.82
N LYS A 119 17.57 -2.35 -7.94
CA LYS A 119 17.43 -1.39 -6.84
C LYS A 119 15.97 -0.98 -6.69
N GLU A 120 15.59 -0.55 -5.50
CA GLU A 120 14.29 0.07 -5.26
C GLU A 120 14.26 1.50 -5.80
N LEU A 121 14.19 1.65 -7.14
CA LEU A 121 14.33 2.92 -7.85
C LEU A 121 13.38 4.02 -7.36
N PHE A 122 12.15 3.65 -7.01
CA PHE A 122 11.18 4.60 -6.49
C PHE A 122 11.49 5.01 -5.05
N ALA A 123 11.95 4.08 -4.23
CA ALA A 123 12.38 4.37 -2.86
C ALA A 123 13.56 5.34 -2.81
N GLU A 124 14.52 5.22 -3.73
CA GLU A 124 15.64 6.19 -3.84
C GLU A 124 15.13 7.60 -4.19
N ARG A 125 14.13 7.72 -5.05
CA ARG A 125 13.52 9.01 -5.38
C ARG A 125 12.78 9.60 -4.16
N LEU A 126 12.09 8.77 -3.40
CA LEU A 126 11.32 9.18 -2.23
C LEU A 126 12.19 9.81 -1.14
N LYS A 127 13.46 9.38 -0.97
CA LYS A 127 14.40 9.95 0.00
C LYS A 127 14.63 11.47 -0.14
N LYS A 128 14.37 12.05 -1.30
CA LYS A 128 14.51 13.50 -1.56
C LYS A 128 13.42 14.34 -0.90
N TYR A 129 12.32 13.73 -0.46
CA TYR A 129 11.12 14.43 0.00
C TYR A 129 10.99 14.39 1.51
N LYS A 130 11.45 15.44 2.20
CA LYS A 130 11.59 15.51 3.66
C LYS A 130 10.27 15.37 4.43
N ASN A 131 9.14 15.80 3.85
CA ASN A 131 7.83 15.71 4.49
C ASN A 131 7.18 14.32 4.34
N ILE A 132 7.83 13.37 3.63
CA ILE A 132 7.30 12.03 3.39
C ILE A 132 8.18 10.98 4.08
N HIS A 133 7.67 10.33 5.12
CA HIS A 133 8.38 9.33 5.90
C HIS A 133 7.96 7.92 5.52
N ARG A 134 8.83 7.19 4.79
CA ARG A 134 8.63 5.78 4.48
C ARG A 134 8.91 4.91 5.70
N PHE A 135 8.04 3.93 5.98
CA PHE A 135 8.18 3.05 7.14
C PHE A 135 7.83 1.57 6.87
N ASP A 136 8.06 1.09 5.66
CA ASP A 136 7.88 -0.34 5.31
C ASP A 136 8.72 -1.25 6.22
N TYR A 137 8.07 -2.24 6.84
CA TYR A 137 8.67 -3.16 7.80
C TYR A 137 9.42 -2.44 8.94
N SER A 138 8.90 -1.28 9.30
CA SER A 138 9.39 -0.41 10.36
C SER A 138 8.21 0.22 11.09
N PHE A 139 8.47 1.24 11.89
CA PHE A 139 7.44 1.94 12.64
C PHE A 139 7.64 3.45 12.60
N PHE A 140 6.57 4.18 12.85
CA PHE A 140 6.55 5.61 13.05
C PHE A 140 5.74 5.93 14.31
N LYS A 141 6.23 6.83 15.16
CA LYS A 141 5.52 7.27 16.37
C LYS A 141 5.01 8.69 16.18
N TYR A 142 3.75 8.93 16.44
CA TYR A 142 3.15 10.25 16.32
C TYR A 142 1.94 10.41 17.25
N MET A 143 1.88 11.51 18.01
CA MET A 143 0.78 11.84 18.94
C MET A 143 0.35 10.65 19.82
N GLY A 144 1.30 9.92 20.36
CA GLY A 144 1.06 8.78 21.26
C GLY A 144 0.60 7.49 20.57
N PHE A 145 0.54 7.44 19.24
CA PHE A 145 0.25 6.24 18.45
C PHE A 145 1.53 5.64 17.85
N VAL A 146 1.49 4.34 17.65
CA VAL A 146 2.53 3.60 16.93
C VAL A 146 1.94 3.10 15.61
N PHE A 147 2.51 3.55 14.50
CA PHE A 147 2.18 3.07 13.16
C PHE A 147 3.21 2.01 12.77
N ILE A 148 2.77 0.81 12.46
CA ILE A 148 3.62 -0.25 11.90
C ILE A 148 3.28 -0.36 10.43
N GLY A 149 4.28 -0.36 9.55
CA GLY A 149 4.09 -0.35 8.10
C GLY A 149 4.51 -1.67 7.43
N ALA A 150 3.84 -2.00 6.31
CA ALA A 150 4.30 -3.02 5.40
C ALA A 150 3.91 -2.67 3.96
N ARG A 151 4.86 -2.85 3.03
CA ARG A 151 4.67 -2.55 1.61
C ARG A 151 3.73 -3.54 0.91
N GLY A 152 3.31 -3.18 -0.29
CA GLY A 152 2.53 -4.02 -1.18
C GLY A 152 3.29 -5.22 -1.76
N HIS A 153 2.53 -6.24 -2.11
CA HIS A 153 2.95 -7.38 -2.92
C HIS A 153 1.80 -7.82 -3.83
N THR A 154 2.11 -8.53 -4.90
CA THR A 154 1.17 -8.76 -5.99
C THR A 154 0.15 -9.86 -5.69
N PHE A 155 0.50 -10.84 -4.85
CA PHE A 155 -0.30 -12.05 -4.60
C PHE A 155 -0.63 -12.24 -3.13
N PRO A 156 -1.64 -13.08 -2.80
CA PRO A 156 -2.04 -13.35 -1.41
C PRO A 156 -0.93 -13.86 -0.49
N GLY A 157 0.17 -14.36 -1.08
CA GLY A 157 1.32 -14.93 -0.38
C GLY A 157 1.15 -16.42 -0.11
N TYR A 158 2.27 -17.11 -0.13
CA TYR A 158 2.36 -18.53 0.15
C TYR A 158 3.04 -18.79 1.50
N ILE A 159 2.31 -19.36 2.46
CA ILE A 159 2.72 -19.46 3.86
C ILE A 159 4.00 -20.27 4.09
N ARG A 160 4.37 -21.16 3.15
CA ARG A 160 5.60 -21.98 3.23
C ARG A 160 6.81 -21.26 2.61
N SER A 161 6.62 -20.18 1.82
CA SER A 161 7.73 -19.48 1.18
C SER A 161 8.69 -18.84 2.20
N LYS A 162 9.97 -18.78 1.84
CA LYS A 162 11.02 -18.15 2.68
C LYS A 162 10.70 -16.65 2.91
N GLY A 163 10.24 -15.96 1.87
CA GLY A 163 9.87 -14.55 1.95
C GLY A 163 8.71 -14.30 2.91
N TYR A 164 7.65 -15.11 2.84
CA TYR A 164 6.53 -15.02 3.79
C TYR A 164 7.01 -15.16 5.25
N LYS A 165 7.81 -16.21 5.53
CA LYS A 165 8.35 -16.46 6.88
C LYS A 165 9.21 -15.30 7.36
N LYS A 166 10.12 -14.78 6.50
CA LYS A 166 11.00 -13.64 6.79
C LYS A 166 10.22 -12.37 7.12
N HIS A 167 9.25 -12.00 6.27
CA HIS A 167 8.46 -10.79 6.48
C HIS A 167 7.51 -10.92 7.68
N LYS A 168 6.96 -12.11 7.92
CA LYS A 168 6.20 -12.41 9.12
C LYS A 168 7.03 -12.21 10.39
N ALA A 169 8.25 -12.76 10.44
CA ALA A 169 9.14 -12.60 11.58
C ALA A 169 9.48 -11.13 11.86
N LYS A 170 9.75 -10.32 10.81
CA LYS A 170 9.98 -8.88 10.96
C LYS A 170 8.78 -8.16 11.58
N LEU A 171 7.58 -8.41 11.06
CA LEU A 171 6.36 -7.80 11.59
C LEU A 171 6.07 -8.27 13.02
N GLU A 172 6.20 -9.56 13.30
CA GLU A 172 6.01 -10.09 14.66
C GLU A 172 6.99 -9.47 15.67
N LYS A 173 8.26 -9.24 15.27
CA LYS A 173 9.24 -8.55 16.12
C LYS A 173 8.77 -7.11 16.47
N LEU A 174 8.27 -6.37 15.49
CA LEU A 174 7.73 -5.01 15.69
C LEU A 174 6.51 -5.04 16.61
N PHE A 175 5.53 -5.89 16.33
CA PHE A 175 4.33 -5.99 17.15
C PHE A 175 4.65 -6.42 18.59
N LYS A 176 5.53 -7.41 18.80
CA LYS A 176 5.98 -7.83 20.13
C LYS A 176 6.65 -6.69 20.91
N LYS A 177 7.51 -5.89 20.23
CA LYS A 177 8.18 -4.73 20.84
C LYS A 177 7.17 -3.76 21.46
N PHE A 178 6.10 -3.43 20.73
CA PHE A 178 5.12 -2.43 21.20
C PHE A 178 3.96 -3.02 22.00
N SER A 179 3.70 -4.33 21.90
CA SER A 179 2.71 -5.01 22.75
C SER A 179 3.11 -5.07 24.21
N LYS A 180 4.40 -5.24 24.50
CA LYS A 180 4.94 -5.26 25.89
C LYS A 180 4.77 -3.93 26.62
N GLU A 181 4.68 -2.82 25.88
CA GLU A 181 4.50 -1.48 26.45
C GLU A 181 3.05 -1.19 26.92
N ARG A 182 2.20 -2.18 27.19
CA ARG A 182 0.76 -2.09 27.60
C ARG A 182 -0.12 -1.30 26.60
N LYS A 183 0.31 -1.13 25.33
CA LYS A 183 -0.28 -0.16 24.42
C LYS A 183 -0.83 -0.74 23.13
N ASN A 184 -1.28 -2.01 23.12
CA ASN A 184 -1.99 -2.59 21.97
C ASN A 184 -3.18 -1.74 21.48
N LYS A 185 -3.74 -0.91 22.38
CA LYS A 185 -4.83 0.02 22.05
C LYS A 185 -4.39 1.18 21.15
N ARG A 186 -3.06 1.38 20.94
CA ARG A 186 -2.52 2.52 20.17
C ARG A 186 -1.75 2.11 18.90
N ILE A 187 -1.74 0.82 18.55
CA ILE A 187 -1.07 0.36 17.33
C ILE A 187 -2.04 0.45 16.14
N ILE A 188 -1.59 1.15 15.09
CA ILE A 188 -2.24 1.21 13.79
C ILE A 188 -1.34 0.48 12.79
N PHE A 189 -1.89 -0.52 12.09
CA PHE A 189 -1.17 -1.25 11.07
C PHE A 189 -1.51 -0.67 9.69
N VAL A 190 -0.49 -0.20 8.98
CA VAL A 190 -0.63 0.42 7.66
C VAL A 190 0.01 -0.49 6.62
N VAL A 191 -0.76 -0.90 5.64
CA VAL A 191 -0.35 -1.84 4.61
C VAL A 191 -0.82 -1.33 3.24
N HIS A 192 -0.20 -1.79 2.15
CA HIS A 192 -0.80 -1.52 0.85
C HIS A 192 -1.94 -2.50 0.57
N ASN A 193 -1.69 -3.82 0.57
CA ASN A 193 -2.75 -4.80 0.35
C ASN A 193 -3.56 -5.05 1.63
N PRO A 194 -4.90 -5.08 1.59
CA PRO A 194 -5.69 -5.43 2.75
C PRO A 194 -5.50 -6.90 3.15
N PRO A 195 -5.87 -7.28 4.39
CA PRO A 195 -5.84 -8.67 4.83
C PRO A 195 -6.73 -9.57 3.96
N TYR A 196 -6.24 -10.80 3.69
CA TYR A 196 -6.95 -11.82 2.90
C TYR A 196 -8.30 -12.21 3.51
N ASN A 197 -9.29 -12.54 2.65
CA ASN A 197 -10.63 -13.00 3.00
C ASN A 197 -11.38 -12.01 3.91
N THR A 198 -11.51 -10.77 3.42
CA THR A 198 -12.26 -9.67 4.02
C THR A 198 -13.18 -9.04 2.98
N LYS A 199 -14.05 -8.13 3.39
CA LYS A 199 -14.83 -7.34 2.43
C LYS A 199 -13.96 -6.41 1.59
N LEU A 200 -12.72 -6.13 2.01
CA LEU A 200 -11.82 -5.16 1.38
C LEU A 200 -11.07 -5.73 0.19
N ASP A 201 -10.86 -7.05 0.12
CA ASP A 201 -9.98 -7.72 -0.84
C ASP A 201 -10.68 -8.58 -1.89
N LYS A 202 -12.01 -8.52 -1.94
CA LYS A 202 -12.81 -9.27 -2.91
C LYS A 202 -12.82 -8.53 -4.25
N ILE A 203 -12.40 -9.18 -5.35
CA ILE A 203 -12.44 -8.59 -6.70
C ILE A 203 -13.88 -8.42 -7.15
N ARG A 204 -14.31 -7.16 -7.32
CA ARG A 204 -15.66 -6.76 -7.75
C ARG A 204 -15.66 -6.06 -9.10
N ASP A 205 -14.50 -5.70 -9.62
CA ASP A 205 -14.38 -5.05 -10.93
C ASP A 205 -14.88 -5.98 -12.03
N LYS A 206 -15.92 -5.53 -12.74
CA LYS A 206 -16.50 -6.24 -13.88
C LYS A 206 -15.53 -6.39 -15.06
N LYS A 207 -14.47 -5.55 -15.11
CA LYS A 207 -13.42 -5.61 -16.13
C LYS A 207 -12.31 -6.60 -15.78
N ALA A 208 -12.27 -7.11 -14.55
CA ALA A 208 -11.32 -8.13 -14.17
C ALA A 208 -11.59 -9.44 -14.92
N PRO A 209 -10.56 -10.28 -15.16
CA PRO A 209 -10.74 -11.61 -15.75
C PRO A 209 -11.79 -12.44 -15.00
N LYS A 210 -12.62 -13.19 -15.73
CA LYS A 210 -13.76 -13.94 -15.15
C LYS A 210 -13.31 -14.88 -14.03
N GLU A 211 -12.16 -15.52 -14.20
CA GLU A 211 -11.60 -16.50 -13.27
C GLU A 211 -11.18 -15.91 -11.90
N VAL A 212 -10.99 -14.59 -11.79
CA VAL A 212 -10.63 -13.93 -10.54
C VAL A 212 -11.77 -13.17 -9.88
N ARG A 213 -12.86 -12.92 -10.62
CA ARG A 213 -14.03 -12.19 -10.09
C ARG A 213 -14.64 -12.92 -8.91
N GLY A 214 -15.00 -12.16 -7.89
CA GLY A 214 -15.59 -12.69 -6.67
C GLY A 214 -14.61 -13.40 -5.72
N LYS A 215 -13.36 -13.61 -6.14
CA LYS A 215 -12.31 -14.21 -5.32
C LYS A 215 -11.59 -13.17 -4.46
N HIS A 216 -10.90 -13.65 -3.43
CA HIS A 216 -10.12 -12.84 -2.50
C HIS A 216 -8.64 -12.86 -2.87
N TYR A 217 -8.01 -11.67 -2.97
CA TYR A 217 -6.61 -11.50 -3.33
C TYR A 217 -5.81 -10.61 -2.36
N GLY A 218 -6.35 -10.38 -1.17
CA GLY A 218 -5.63 -9.71 -0.09
C GLY A 218 -4.46 -10.52 0.45
N SER A 219 -3.74 -9.97 1.40
CA SER A 219 -2.53 -10.57 1.95
C SER A 219 -2.83 -11.59 3.06
N ARG A 220 -2.42 -12.85 2.87
CA ARG A 220 -2.46 -13.89 3.91
C ARG A 220 -1.51 -13.57 5.06
N LEU A 221 -0.36 -12.95 4.75
CA LEU A 221 0.59 -12.49 5.75
C LEU A 221 -0.05 -11.45 6.69
N PHE A 222 -0.68 -10.42 6.13
CA PHE A 222 -1.29 -9.36 6.94
C PHE A 222 -2.50 -9.86 7.71
N ARG A 223 -3.29 -10.79 7.14
CA ARG A 223 -4.35 -11.46 7.89
C ARG A 223 -3.80 -12.18 9.13
N SER A 224 -2.69 -12.92 9.00
CA SER A 224 -2.10 -13.64 10.13
C SER A 224 -1.63 -12.70 11.25
N ILE A 225 -1.02 -11.57 10.87
CA ILE A 225 -0.56 -10.53 11.81
C ILE A 225 -1.74 -9.87 12.51
N VAL A 226 -2.75 -9.42 11.76
CA VAL A 226 -3.95 -8.78 12.32
C VAL A 226 -4.70 -9.72 13.26
N SER A 227 -4.88 -10.98 12.87
CA SER A 227 -5.57 -11.98 13.69
C SER A 227 -4.85 -12.28 15.01
N LYS A 228 -3.51 -12.23 15.02
CA LYS A 228 -2.68 -12.52 16.20
C LYS A 228 -2.57 -11.32 17.13
N TYR A 229 -2.21 -10.16 16.60
CA TYR A 229 -1.85 -8.98 17.40
C TYR A 229 -2.97 -7.96 17.60
N GLN A 230 -4.02 -8.03 16.81
CA GLN A 230 -5.22 -7.21 16.91
C GLN A 230 -4.95 -5.71 17.12
N PRO A 231 -4.21 -5.04 16.19
CA PRO A 231 -4.07 -3.58 16.25
C PRO A 231 -5.47 -2.92 16.28
N ILE A 232 -5.58 -1.71 16.80
CA ILE A 232 -6.89 -1.03 16.85
C ILE A 232 -7.48 -0.78 15.46
N LEU A 233 -6.60 -0.56 14.48
CA LEU A 233 -6.95 -0.28 13.09
C LEU A 233 -5.92 -0.90 12.16
N CYS A 234 -6.38 -1.49 11.04
CA CYS A 234 -5.55 -1.88 9.92
C CYS A 234 -6.06 -1.16 8.66
N ILE A 235 -5.18 -0.42 8.01
CA ILE A 235 -5.48 0.42 6.85
C ILE A 235 -4.79 -0.17 5.63
N GLY A 236 -5.54 -0.44 4.56
CA GLY A 236 -5.01 -0.94 3.29
C GLY A 236 -5.74 -0.33 2.08
N GLY A 237 -5.10 -0.31 0.91
CA GLY A 237 -5.61 0.18 -0.39
C GLY A 237 -5.74 -0.94 -1.41
N HIS A 238 -5.12 -0.75 -2.60
CA HIS A 238 -4.97 -1.74 -3.68
C HIS A 238 -6.25 -2.14 -4.42
N PHE A 239 -7.35 -2.38 -3.73
CA PHE A 239 -8.66 -2.72 -4.34
C PHE A 239 -9.51 -1.45 -4.44
N HIS A 240 -9.33 -0.72 -5.53
CA HIS A 240 -9.92 0.60 -5.79
C HIS A 240 -11.43 0.60 -5.70
N GLU A 241 -12.05 -0.49 -6.12
CA GLU A 241 -13.50 -0.68 -6.13
C GLU A 241 -14.11 -0.98 -4.76
N ASN A 242 -13.29 -1.15 -3.72
CA ASN A 242 -13.73 -1.54 -2.38
C ASN A 242 -13.53 -0.48 -1.27
N PRO A 243 -13.93 0.80 -1.45
CA PRO A 243 -13.87 1.77 -0.35
C PRO A 243 -14.88 1.39 0.73
N ARG A 244 -14.41 0.77 1.82
CA ARG A 244 -15.27 0.27 2.90
C ARG A 244 -14.53 -0.07 4.18
N LYS A 245 -15.31 -0.43 5.20
CA LYS A 245 -14.85 -0.97 6.48
C LYS A 245 -15.17 -2.45 6.59
N ASP A 246 -14.37 -3.16 7.38
CA ASP A 246 -14.64 -4.51 7.83
C ASP A 246 -13.99 -4.73 9.21
N LYS A 247 -14.04 -5.95 9.75
CA LYS A 247 -13.41 -6.30 11.02
C LYS A 247 -12.74 -7.67 10.96
N ILE A 248 -11.62 -7.81 11.66
CA ILE A 248 -11.07 -9.09 12.08
C ILE A 248 -10.97 -9.06 13.60
N LYS A 249 -11.79 -9.84 14.29
CA LYS A 249 -11.92 -9.81 15.76
C LYS A 249 -12.18 -8.35 16.24
N LYS A 250 -11.27 -7.79 17.05
CA LYS A 250 -11.39 -6.41 17.56
C LYS A 250 -10.82 -5.34 16.62
N THR A 251 -10.04 -5.73 15.61
CA THR A 251 -9.40 -4.81 14.66
C THR A 251 -10.39 -4.29 13.64
N ILE A 252 -10.52 -2.97 13.53
CA ILE A 252 -11.23 -2.31 12.44
C ILE A 252 -10.33 -2.35 11.20
N LEU A 253 -10.89 -2.70 10.04
CA LEU A 253 -10.21 -2.66 8.74
C LEU A 253 -10.77 -1.53 7.91
N LEU A 254 -9.90 -0.83 7.17
CA LEU A 254 -10.27 0.29 6.30
C LEU A 254 -9.57 0.19 4.94
N ASN A 255 -10.35 0.37 3.87
CA ASN A 255 -9.85 0.72 2.53
C ASN A 255 -10.48 2.06 2.14
N PRO A 256 -9.70 3.13 1.88
CA PRO A 256 -10.22 4.45 1.55
C PRO A 256 -10.71 4.57 0.10
N GLY A 257 -10.40 3.60 -0.77
CA GLY A 257 -10.52 3.72 -2.22
C GLY A 257 -9.34 4.47 -2.84
N ALA A 258 -9.38 4.68 -4.16
CA ALA A 258 -8.28 5.22 -4.92
C ALA A 258 -8.26 6.77 -4.97
N ALA A 259 -7.12 7.36 -4.66
CA ALA A 259 -6.91 8.81 -4.72
C ALA A 259 -6.92 9.35 -6.16
N CYS A 260 -6.59 8.52 -7.16
CA CYS A 260 -6.71 8.91 -8.57
C CYS A 260 -8.16 9.22 -8.98
N ASP A 261 -9.15 8.64 -8.27
CA ASP A 261 -10.58 8.91 -8.43
C ASP A 261 -11.08 9.99 -7.45
N GLY A 262 -10.19 10.62 -6.71
CA GLY A 262 -10.50 11.62 -5.69
C GLY A 262 -11.04 11.03 -4.38
N ARG A 263 -10.98 9.71 -4.19
CA ARG A 263 -11.45 9.04 -2.96
C ARG A 263 -10.40 9.10 -1.85
N ALA A 264 -10.88 9.11 -0.61
CA ALA A 264 -10.07 9.09 0.60
C ALA A 264 -10.93 8.67 1.79
N ALA A 265 -10.31 8.55 2.96
CA ALA A 265 -11.03 8.45 4.23
C ALA A 265 -10.40 9.37 5.27
N ILE A 266 -11.23 9.98 6.11
CA ILE A 266 -10.80 10.65 7.33
C ILE A 266 -11.06 9.70 8.49
N VAL A 267 -10.03 9.46 9.28
CA VAL A 267 -10.10 8.64 10.48
C VAL A 267 -9.85 9.53 11.68
N ASP A 268 -10.81 9.59 12.60
CA ASP A 268 -10.62 10.21 13.90
C ASP A 268 -10.36 9.12 14.94
N VAL A 269 -9.16 9.17 15.56
CA VAL A 269 -8.68 8.17 16.53
C VAL A 269 -8.65 8.77 17.95
N ASN A 270 -9.77 9.25 18.40
CA ASN A 270 -9.96 9.68 19.80
C ASN A 270 -10.37 8.47 20.68
N GLU A 271 -11.32 8.62 21.59
CA GLU A 271 -11.82 7.52 22.44
C GLU A 271 -12.45 6.39 21.61
N LYS A 272 -13.21 6.76 20.57
CA LYS A 272 -13.79 5.82 19.58
C LYS A 272 -13.28 6.16 18.20
N ILE A 273 -12.92 5.12 17.43
CA ILE A 273 -12.50 5.31 16.05
C ILE A 273 -13.73 5.63 15.19
N SER A 274 -13.76 6.81 14.59
CA SER A 274 -14.74 7.18 13.59
C SER A 274 -14.10 7.27 12.20
N ILE A 275 -14.83 6.91 11.15
CA ILE A 275 -14.35 6.88 9.77
C ILE A 275 -15.38 7.53 8.85
N LYS A 276 -14.97 8.60 8.16
CA LYS A 276 -15.72 9.32 7.14
C LYS A 276 -15.09 9.09 5.78
N PHE A 277 -15.84 8.54 4.83
CA PHE A 277 -15.38 8.39 3.45
C PHE A 277 -15.55 9.70 2.67
N ILE A 278 -14.58 10.00 1.83
CA ILE A 278 -14.56 11.12 0.89
C ILE A 278 -14.75 10.54 -0.53
N LYS A 279 -15.74 11.07 -1.23
CA LYS A 279 -16.05 10.74 -2.63
C LYS A 279 -15.54 11.81 -3.58
#